data_273354f5e65d69716ecccd71dc019752
#
_entry.id   273354f5e65d69716ecccd71dc019752
#
_cell.length_a   1.000
_cell.length_b   1.000
_cell.length_c   1.000
_cell.angle_alpha   90.00
_cell.angle_beta   90.00
_cell.angle_gamma   90.00
#
_symmetry.space_group_name_H-M   'P 1'
#
loop_
_entity.id
_entity.type
_entity.pdbx_description
1 polymer ?
#
loop_
_entity_poly.entity_id
_entity_poly.type
_entity_poly.pdbx_seq_one_letter_code
_entity_poly.pdbx_strand_id
1 'polypeptide(L)'
;MAQPPVLQFPVEAVLEQLPKGMTFFANNARGIELAEAIVEAVPCCEQVRFVTSGGEADMYAIRLARAYTGKSKILKFEGGYHGMSAEAQMSLAPARAVNFPTAIPDSAGIPQGVADEMLIAPFNDLDAVAS
;
A
#
# COMPACT_ATOMS: atom_id res chain seq x y z
N MET A 1 -21.58 -16.56 22.85
CA MET A 1 -20.64 -15.89 21.93
C MET A 1 -21.43 -14.89 21.11
N ALA A 2 -21.16 -13.60 21.27
CA ALA A 2 -21.78 -12.58 20.43
C ALA A 2 -21.23 -12.74 18.99
N GLN A 3 -22.11 -12.79 18.00
CA GLN A 3 -21.71 -12.75 16.59
C GLN A 3 -20.99 -11.41 16.34
N PRO A 4 -19.87 -11.40 15.60
CA PRO A 4 -19.26 -10.15 15.20
C PRO A 4 -20.28 -9.32 14.40
N PRO A 5 -20.24 -7.98 14.50
CA PRO A 5 -21.16 -7.14 13.75
C PRO A 5 -20.98 -7.44 12.26
N VAL A 6 -22.02 -7.93 11.63
CA VAL A 6 -22.08 -8.03 10.16
C VAL A 6 -22.04 -6.60 9.67
N LEU A 7 -20.98 -6.24 8.93
CA LEU A 7 -20.93 -5.00 8.17
C LEU A 7 -22.09 -5.06 7.16
N GLN A 8 -23.22 -4.47 7.52
CA GLN A 8 -24.31 -4.23 6.58
C GLN A 8 -23.80 -3.16 5.61
N PHE A 9 -23.30 -3.60 4.46
CA PHE A 9 -23.14 -2.69 3.35
C PHE A 9 -24.53 -2.12 3.04
N PRO A 10 -24.65 -0.81 2.86
CA PRO A 10 -25.94 -0.20 2.53
C PRO A 10 -26.34 -0.63 1.11
N VAL A 11 -27.04 -1.76 1.04
CA VAL A 11 -27.51 -2.37 -0.23
C VAL A 11 -28.32 -1.37 -1.03
N GLU A 12 -29.11 -0.55 -0.34
CA GLU A 12 -29.93 0.50 -0.94
C GLU A 12 -29.07 1.54 -1.69
N ALA A 13 -27.95 1.99 -1.12
CA ALA A 13 -27.05 2.93 -1.78
C ALA A 13 -26.40 2.34 -3.05
N VAL A 14 -26.09 1.04 -3.02
CA VAL A 14 -25.59 0.34 -4.22
C VAL A 14 -26.67 0.24 -5.29
N LEU A 15 -27.89 -0.16 -4.92
CA LEU A 15 -29.03 -0.25 -5.85
C LEU A 15 -29.37 1.12 -6.47
N GLU A 16 -29.27 2.20 -5.70
CA GLU A 16 -29.47 3.56 -6.21
C GLU A 16 -28.38 3.98 -7.20
N GLN A 17 -27.13 3.50 -6.99
CA GLN A 17 -26.01 3.84 -7.86
C GLN A 17 -25.95 3.03 -9.16
N LEU A 18 -26.40 1.77 -9.18
CA LEU A 18 -26.32 0.88 -10.33
C LEU A 18 -26.84 1.50 -11.64
N PRO A 19 -28.03 2.14 -11.69
CA PRO A 19 -28.54 2.75 -12.94
C PRO A 19 -27.76 4.00 -13.37
N LYS A 20 -26.95 4.58 -12.47
CA LYS A 20 -26.11 5.76 -12.77
C LYS A 20 -24.72 5.37 -13.28
N GLY A 21 -24.39 4.07 -13.28
CA GLY A 21 -23.13 3.50 -13.70
C GLY A 21 -22.18 3.21 -12.53
N MET A 22 -21.22 2.31 -12.77
CA MET A 22 -20.25 1.83 -11.78
C MET A 22 -18.80 2.08 -12.18
N THR A 23 -18.53 2.34 -13.46
CA THR A 23 -17.18 2.58 -13.97
C THR A 23 -17.14 3.92 -14.67
N PHE A 24 -16.19 4.76 -14.25
CA PHE A 24 -16.04 6.13 -14.75
C PHE A 24 -14.59 6.39 -15.15
N PHE A 25 -14.37 7.02 -16.29
CA PHE A 25 -13.06 7.48 -16.74
C PHE A 25 -12.71 8.89 -16.20
N ALA A 26 -13.59 9.47 -15.41
CA ALA A 26 -13.43 10.78 -14.76
C ALA A 26 -13.94 10.69 -13.32
N ASN A 27 -13.72 11.75 -12.55
CA ASN A 27 -14.25 11.84 -11.20
C ASN A 27 -15.79 11.77 -11.22
N ASN A 28 -16.36 11.10 -10.23
CA ASN A 28 -17.79 11.01 -10.00
C ASN A 28 -18.15 11.60 -8.63
N ALA A 29 -19.41 11.96 -8.42
CA ALA A 29 -19.85 12.63 -7.21
C ALA A 29 -19.53 11.82 -5.94
N ARG A 30 -19.76 10.50 -5.93
CA ARG A 30 -19.49 9.64 -4.76
C ARG A 30 -18.01 9.57 -4.42
N GLY A 31 -17.13 9.56 -5.44
CA GLY A 31 -15.68 9.61 -5.25
C GLY A 31 -15.23 10.93 -4.63
N ILE A 32 -15.82 12.04 -5.04
CA ILE A 32 -15.54 13.38 -4.48
C ILE A 32 -16.01 13.44 -3.02
N GLU A 33 -17.24 13.06 -2.73
CA GLU A 33 -17.80 13.01 -1.37
C GLU A 33 -16.94 12.17 -0.42
N LEU A 34 -16.44 11.01 -0.89
CA LEU A 34 -15.56 10.17 -0.10
C LEU A 34 -14.19 10.82 0.12
N ALA A 35 -13.62 11.47 -0.88
CA ALA A 35 -12.35 12.20 -0.74
C ALA A 35 -12.45 13.33 0.27
N GLU A 36 -13.54 14.11 0.24
CA GLU A 36 -13.82 15.18 1.20
C GLU A 36 -13.94 14.64 2.62
N ALA A 37 -14.68 13.54 2.81
CA ALA A 37 -14.82 12.90 4.12
C ALA A 37 -13.49 12.37 4.68
N ILE A 38 -12.61 11.84 3.81
CA ILE A 38 -11.26 11.38 4.24
C ILE A 38 -10.39 12.58 4.64
N VAL A 39 -10.39 13.65 3.85
CA VAL A 39 -9.62 14.86 4.16
C VAL A 39 -10.09 15.48 5.47
N GLU A 40 -11.39 15.50 5.73
CA GLU A 40 -11.94 15.99 7.00
C GLU A 40 -11.55 15.11 8.20
N ALA A 41 -11.57 13.77 8.02
CA ALA A 41 -11.32 12.82 9.11
C ALA A 41 -9.83 12.64 9.45
N VAL A 42 -8.93 12.89 8.50
CA VAL A 42 -7.49 12.62 8.64
C VAL A 42 -6.70 13.94 8.62
N PRO A 43 -6.21 14.43 9.78
CA PRO A 43 -5.64 15.77 9.91
C PRO A 43 -4.45 16.09 9.01
N CYS A 44 -3.69 15.08 8.59
CA CYS A 44 -2.53 15.24 7.70
C CYS A 44 -2.86 15.00 6.21
N CYS A 45 -4.11 14.75 5.87
CA CYS A 45 -4.55 14.44 4.51
C CYS A 45 -5.05 15.69 3.80
N GLU A 46 -4.29 16.22 2.87
CA GLU A 46 -4.70 17.36 2.03
C GLU A 46 -5.29 16.92 0.69
N GLN A 47 -4.89 15.76 0.19
CA GLN A 47 -5.30 15.23 -1.10
C GLN A 47 -5.46 13.71 -1.04
N VAL A 48 -6.39 13.18 -1.82
CA VAL A 48 -6.68 11.74 -1.92
C VAL A 48 -6.58 11.28 -3.36
N ARG A 49 -5.92 10.14 -3.56
CA ARG A 49 -5.94 9.41 -4.82
C ARG A 49 -6.51 8.01 -4.58
N PHE A 50 -7.60 7.69 -5.25
CA PHE A 50 -8.15 6.35 -5.25
C PHE A 50 -7.46 5.48 -6.29
N VAL A 51 -7.28 4.22 -5.95
CA VAL A 51 -6.74 3.15 -6.79
C VAL A 51 -7.55 1.89 -6.56
N THR A 52 -7.32 0.83 -7.34
CA THR A 52 -8.19 -0.36 -7.32
C THR A 52 -7.78 -1.38 -6.25
N SER A 53 -6.57 -1.29 -5.70
CA SER A 53 -6.07 -2.23 -4.70
C SER A 53 -5.04 -1.60 -3.76
N GLY A 54 -4.82 -2.24 -2.59
CA GLY A 54 -3.75 -1.84 -1.67
C GLY A 54 -2.36 -1.91 -2.30
N GLY A 55 -2.09 -2.94 -3.11
CA GLY A 55 -0.81 -3.05 -3.83
C GLY A 55 -0.56 -1.92 -4.81
N GLU A 56 -1.60 -1.40 -5.47
CA GLU A 56 -1.48 -0.18 -6.28
C GLU A 56 -1.23 1.05 -5.41
N ALA A 57 -1.89 1.16 -4.26
CA ALA A 57 -1.66 2.26 -3.33
C ALA A 57 -0.21 2.29 -2.85
N ASP A 58 0.33 1.15 -2.45
CA ASP A 58 1.73 1.01 -2.03
C ASP A 58 2.72 1.33 -3.16
N MET A 59 2.45 0.88 -4.38
CA MET A 59 3.26 1.22 -5.56
C MET A 59 3.29 2.73 -5.82
N TYR A 60 2.15 3.43 -5.69
CA TYR A 60 2.12 4.88 -5.80
C TYR A 60 2.82 5.56 -4.63
N ALA A 61 2.68 5.05 -3.41
CA ALA A 61 3.35 5.60 -2.23
C ALA A 61 4.89 5.52 -2.36
N ILE A 62 5.42 4.39 -2.81
CA ILE A 62 6.85 4.21 -3.09
C ILE A 62 7.34 5.23 -4.13
N ARG A 63 6.62 5.38 -5.24
CA ARG A 63 6.98 6.35 -6.27
C ARG A 63 6.92 7.79 -5.76
N LEU A 64 5.91 8.12 -4.97
CA LEU A 64 5.76 9.45 -4.38
C LEU A 64 6.89 9.74 -3.39
N ALA A 65 7.23 8.78 -2.54
CA ALA A 65 8.33 8.89 -1.58
C ALA A 65 9.68 9.16 -2.29
N ARG A 66 9.98 8.42 -3.36
CA ARG A 66 11.16 8.64 -4.19
C ARG A 66 11.16 10.02 -4.84
N ALA A 67 10.04 10.41 -5.43
CA ALA A 67 9.91 11.72 -6.10
C ALA A 67 10.07 12.89 -5.13
N TYR A 68 9.48 12.79 -3.95
CA TYR A 68 9.54 13.84 -2.92
C TYR A 68 10.92 13.97 -2.27
N THR A 69 11.57 12.84 -1.97
CA THR A 69 12.85 12.84 -1.26
C THR A 69 14.08 12.90 -2.18
N GLY A 70 13.92 12.60 -3.46
CA GLY A 70 15.03 12.38 -4.40
C GLY A 70 15.89 11.15 -4.11
N LYS A 71 15.45 10.27 -3.19
CA LYS A 71 16.17 9.05 -2.80
C LYS A 71 15.59 7.84 -3.55
N SER A 72 16.45 6.90 -3.97
CA SER A 72 16.04 5.67 -4.65
C SER A 72 15.67 4.57 -3.66
N LYS A 73 16.39 4.46 -2.55
CA LYS A 73 16.24 3.38 -1.58
C LYS A 73 14.95 3.50 -0.77
N ILE A 74 14.30 2.35 -0.57
CA ILE A 74 13.09 2.20 0.25
C ILE A 74 13.39 1.19 1.35
N LEU A 75 13.07 1.53 2.59
CA LEU A 75 13.11 0.61 3.70
C LEU A 75 11.71 0.04 3.93
N LYS A 76 11.62 -1.28 4.08
CA LYS A 76 10.40 -1.98 4.52
C LYS A 76 10.73 -2.96 5.65
N PHE A 77 9.72 -3.35 6.40
CA PHE A 77 9.89 -4.37 7.44
C PHE A 77 9.78 -5.78 6.86
N GLU A 78 10.60 -6.71 7.38
CA GLU A 78 10.52 -8.13 7.07
C GLU A 78 9.11 -8.65 7.37
N GLY A 79 8.59 -9.49 6.50
CA GLY A 79 7.22 -10.04 6.62
C GLY A 79 6.09 -9.06 6.25
N GLY A 80 6.37 -7.77 6.04
CA GLY A 80 5.36 -6.78 5.66
C GLY A 80 4.87 -7.02 4.23
N TYR A 81 3.58 -7.31 4.06
CA TYR A 81 2.97 -7.48 2.74
C TYR A 81 2.48 -6.14 2.17
N HIS A 82 2.94 -5.80 0.98
CA HIS A 82 2.65 -4.55 0.28
C HIS A 82 2.18 -4.76 -1.18
N GLY A 83 1.59 -5.91 -1.45
CA GLY A 83 1.11 -6.25 -2.80
C GLY A 83 2.14 -7.02 -3.62
N MET A 84 2.00 -7.00 -4.94
CA MET A 84 2.70 -7.87 -5.88
C MET A 84 3.69 -7.12 -6.78
N SER A 85 3.99 -5.86 -6.51
CA SER A 85 5.06 -5.16 -7.25
C SER A 85 6.43 -5.75 -6.91
N ALA A 86 7.43 -5.50 -7.75
CA ALA A 86 8.78 -6.03 -7.54
C ALA A 86 9.38 -5.55 -6.21
N GLU A 87 9.17 -4.30 -5.84
CA GLU A 87 9.59 -3.75 -4.54
C GLU A 87 8.86 -4.40 -3.37
N ALA A 88 7.56 -4.69 -3.52
CA ALA A 88 6.74 -5.28 -2.48
C ALA A 88 7.11 -6.74 -2.19
N GLN A 89 7.56 -7.48 -3.22
CA GLN A 89 7.91 -8.90 -3.17
C GLN A 89 9.36 -9.11 -2.66
N MET A 90 9.71 -8.44 -1.57
CA MET A 90 11.01 -8.53 -0.92
C MET A 90 10.86 -8.97 0.54
N SER A 91 11.50 -10.06 0.93
CA SER A 91 11.58 -10.55 2.31
C SER A 91 10.21 -10.63 3.01
N LEU A 92 9.22 -11.22 2.34
CA LEU A 92 7.91 -11.52 2.92
C LEU A 92 7.99 -12.73 3.83
N ALA A 93 8.60 -13.82 3.33
CA ALA A 93 8.86 -15.06 4.06
C ALA A 93 10.17 -15.65 3.51
N PRO A 94 11.32 -15.03 3.81
CA PRO A 94 12.57 -15.39 3.16
C PRO A 94 12.94 -16.87 3.41
N ALA A 95 13.23 -17.58 2.35
CA ALA A 95 13.60 -19.01 2.40
C ALA A 95 14.93 -19.26 3.12
N ARG A 96 15.72 -18.22 3.36
CA ARG A 96 16.98 -18.27 4.09
C ARG A 96 17.16 -17.00 4.94
N ALA A 97 17.79 -17.17 6.08
CA ALA A 97 18.21 -16.02 6.88
C ALA A 97 19.34 -15.26 6.16
N VAL A 98 19.24 -13.94 6.16
CA VAL A 98 20.30 -13.02 5.71
C VAL A 98 20.48 -11.92 6.73
N ASN A 99 21.63 -11.26 6.66
CA ASN A 99 21.86 -10.11 7.50
C ASN A 99 21.10 -8.89 6.97
N PHE A 100 20.41 -8.21 7.86
CA PHE A 100 19.85 -6.89 7.55
C PHE A 100 20.98 -5.92 7.14
N PRO A 101 20.72 -4.99 6.24
CA PRO A 101 19.43 -4.66 5.61
C PRO A 101 19.19 -5.35 4.24
N THR A 102 19.79 -6.50 3.96
CA THR A 102 19.72 -7.14 2.66
C THR A 102 18.31 -7.64 2.33
N ALA A 103 17.77 -7.21 1.19
CA ALA A 103 16.50 -7.69 0.67
C ALA A 103 16.66 -9.00 -0.11
N ILE A 104 15.72 -9.93 0.07
CA ILE A 104 15.65 -11.18 -0.68
C ILE A 104 14.38 -11.17 -1.52
N PRO A 105 14.46 -11.33 -2.85
CA PRO A 105 13.28 -11.53 -3.68
C PRO A 105 12.51 -12.81 -3.27
N ASP A 106 11.22 -12.71 -3.05
CA ASP A 106 10.33 -13.85 -2.75
C ASP A 106 9.77 -14.49 -4.02
N SER A 107 10.00 -13.89 -5.18
CA SER A 107 9.52 -14.40 -6.47
C SER A 107 10.63 -14.40 -7.51
N ALA A 108 10.62 -15.42 -8.35
CA ALA A 108 11.45 -15.44 -9.55
C ALA A 108 11.06 -14.32 -10.52
N GLY A 109 12.04 -13.79 -11.25
CA GLY A 109 11.81 -12.74 -12.24
C GLY A 109 11.89 -11.32 -11.70
N ILE A 110 12.14 -11.12 -10.41
CA ILE A 110 12.43 -9.79 -9.85
C ILE A 110 13.88 -9.41 -10.22
N PRO A 111 14.10 -8.26 -10.89
CA PRO A 111 15.45 -7.84 -11.26
C PRO A 111 16.31 -7.52 -10.02
N GLN A 112 17.59 -7.88 -10.08
CA GLN A 112 18.54 -7.59 -9.00
C GLN A 112 18.60 -6.10 -8.65
N GLY A 113 18.54 -5.21 -9.65
CA GLY A 113 18.55 -3.77 -9.41
C GLY A 113 17.39 -3.26 -8.55
N VAL A 114 16.23 -3.94 -8.55
CA VAL A 114 15.13 -3.61 -7.62
C VAL A 114 15.49 -4.07 -6.20
N ALA A 115 16.04 -5.28 -6.05
CA ALA A 115 16.48 -5.77 -4.75
C ALA A 115 17.56 -4.89 -4.11
N ASP A 116 18.48 -4.36 -4.90
CA ASP A 116 19.56 -3.49 -4.46
C ASP A 116 19.06 -2.12 -3.93
N GLU A 117 17.86 -1.71 -4.35
CA GLU A 117 17.22 -0.49 -3.87
C GLU A 117 16.32 -0.69 -2.65
N MET A 118 16.11 -1.93 -2.22
CA MET A 118 15.27 -2.24 -1.06
C MET A 118 16.14 -2.53 0.17
N LEU A 119 15.78 -1.93 1.27
CA LEU A 119 16.35 -2.18 2.60
C LEU A 119 15.31 -2.87 3.46
N ILE A 120 15.74 -3.88 4.20
CA ILE A 120 14.87 -4.64 5.11
C ILE A 120 15.31 -4.38 6.54
N ALA A 121 14.35 -4.19 7.43
CA ALA A 121 14.58 -4.12 8.86
C ALA A 121 13.60 -5.05 9.60
N PRO A 122 13.97 -5.56 10.79
CA PRO A 122 13.03 -6.28 11.62
C PRO A 122 11.94 -5.34 12.12
N PHE A 123 10.70 -5.85 12.23
CA PHE A 123 9.59 -5.06 12.74
C PHE A 123 9.80 -4.72 14.23
N ASN A 124 9.47 -3.51 14.61
CA ASN A 124 9.56 -3.01 16.00
C ASN A 124 10.98 -3.01 16.60
N ASP A 125 12.01 -2.88 15.77
CA ASP A 125 13.41 -2.72 16.19
C ASP A 125 13.94 -1.37 15.68
N LEU A 126 13.89 -0.36 16.55
CA LEU A 126 14.32 1.01 16.21
C LEU A 126 15.84 1.13 16.04
N ASP A 127 16.61 0.31 16.74
CA ASP A 127 18.07 0.33 16.65
C ASP A 127 18.52 -0.20 15.28
N ALA A 128 17.86 -1.24 14.79
CA ALA A 128 18.10 -1.76 13.44
C ALA A 128 17.69 -0.77 12.33
N VAL A 129 16.69 0.07 12.57
CA VAL A 129 16.27 1.11 11.60
C VAL A 129 17.23 2.31 11.61
N ALA A 130 17.87 2.59 12.74
CA ALA A 130 18.78 3.73 12.91
C ALA A 130 20.23 3.45 12.47
N SER A 131 20.60 2.16 12.33
CA SER A 131 21.93 1.71 11.93
C SER A 131 22.15 1.78 10.43
#